data_71e86ea8f81548bfc5c564ad7c4dffe6
#
_entry.id   71e86ea8f81548bfc5c564ad7c4dffe6
#
_cell.length_a   1.000
_cell.length_b   1.000
_cell.length_c   1.000
_cell.angle_alpha   90.00
_cell.angle_beta   90.00
_cell.angle_gamma   90.00
#
_symmetry.space_group_name_H-M   'P 1'
#
loop_
_entity.id
_entity.type
_entity.pdbx_description
1 polymer ?
#
loop_
_entity_poly.entity_id
_entity_poly.type
_entity_poly.pdbx_seq_one_letter_code
_entity_poly.pdbx_strand_id
1 'polypeptide(L)'
;MKRIYYYHKTTDDVVDSHDQNFSLPDDYVILPNSRGAKIWSAIARRLAAGFGWLVFRFFDNVKVIGAEKLKQVDGGYFIYGNHTRPMGDVFTSLTIFPIKNFYAIAGQANWGIPFIGKYLVRYGGLPVGKDLKQSVKLIKAIKTVIKDKKGEVLIYPEAHVWPYYTKIRPFDATSMHFPVQLNAPSFVMTKTYHKRRFGKRPRAVVYIDGPFYPDQTLSRKEAQNKLHDEIQKTLVDRAKLSDYEYCQYIKK
;
A
#
# COMPACT_ATOMS: atom_id res chain seq x y z
N MET A 1 2.06 29.67 3.29
CA MET A 1 3.06 28.96 4.11
C MET A 1 3.03 27.49 3.75
N LYS A 2 4.19 26.82 3.59
CA LYS A 2 4.30 25.36 3.52
C LYS A 2 4.00 24.79 4.91
N ARG A 3 3.31 23.66 4.98
CA ARG A 3 3.11 22.93 6.24
C ARG A 3 4.44 22.28 6.63
N ILE A 4 4.88 22.44 7.88
CA ILE A 4 6.15 21.91 8.39
C ILE A 4 5.82 20.75 9.32
N TYR A 5 6.49 19.61 9.10
CA TYR A 5 6.49 18.46 9.98
C TYR A 5 7.86 18.30 10.61
N TYR A 6 7.89 18.04 11.91
CA TYR A 6 9.13 17.76 12.65
C TYR A 6 9.21 16.27 12.96
N TYR A 7 10.41 15.72 12.89
CA TYR A 7 10.65 14.31 13.21
C TYR A 7 12.01 14.11 13.87
N HIS A 8 12.17 13.04 14.65
CA HIS A 8 13.44 12.61 15.25
C HIS A 8 14.02 11.42 14.46
N LYS A 9 13.16 10.45 14.10
CA LYS A 9 13.53 9.24 13.35
C LYS A 9 12.68 9.12 12.09
N THR A 10 13.24 8.49 11.06
CA THR A 10 12.50 8.22 9.80
C THR A 10 11.32 7.26 9.98
N THR A 11 11.22 6.62 11.15
CA THR A 11 10.12 5.74 11.55
C THR A 11 9.03 6.44 12.38
N ASP A 12 9.16 7.75 12.64
CA ASP A 12 8.16 8.47 13.42
C ASP A 12 6.82 8.54 12.68
N ASP A 13 5.73 8.43 13.44
CA ASP A 13 4.41 8.75 12.96
C ASP A 13 4.19 10.27 13.06
N VAL A 14 4.13 10.96 11.93
CA VAL A 14 3.96 12.42 11.86
C VAL A 14 2.50 12.83 11.69
N VAL A 15 1.60 11.85 11.63
CA VAL A 15 0.15 12.03 11.53
C VAL A 15 -0.50 11.35 12.73
N ASP A 16 -1.13 12.14 13.58
CA ASP A 16 -1.89 11.58 14.71
C ASP A 16 -3.01 10.68 14.16
N SER A 17 -2.87 9.38 14.37
CA SER A 17 -3.92 8.41 14.12
C SER A 17 -4.70 8.18 15.41
N HIS A 18 -6.03 8.17 15.31
CA HIS A 18 -6.89 7.83 16.43
C HIS A 18 -6.60 6.40 16.90
N ASP A 19 -6.52 6.21 18.21
CA ASP A 19 -6.44 4.92 18.90
C ASP A 19 -5.36 3.95 18.35
N GLN A 20 -4.10 4.34 18.51
CA GLN A 20 -2.91 3.50 18.19
C GLN A 20 -2.92 2.14 18.93
N ASN A 21 -3.64 2.05 20.05
CA ASN A 21 -3.71 0.86 20.90
C ASN A 21 -4.82 -0.12 20.51
N PHE A 22 -5.62 0.20 19.49
CA PHE A 22 -6.69 -0.68 19.03
C PHE A 22 -6.14 -2.06 18.67
N SER A 23 -6.81 -3.11 19.13
CA SER A 23 -6.46 -4.50 18.87
C SER A 23 -7.67 -5.28 18.41
N LEU A 24 -7.50 -6.05 17.35
CA LEU A 24 -8.51 -6.99 16.89
C LEU A 24 -8.55 -8.23 17.79
N PRO A 25 -9.73 -8.81 18.03
CA PRO A 25 -9.85 -10.05 18.78
C PRO A 25 -9.22 -11.22 18.01
N ASP A 26 -8.84 -12.25 18.75
CA ASP A 26 -8.15 -13.42 18.20
C ASP A 26 -8.97 -14.21 17.17
N ASP A 27 -10.29 -14.18 17.26
CA ASP A 27 -11.22 -14.84 16.36
C ASP A 27 -11.61 -14.01 15.14
N TYR A 28 -11.01 -12.80 14.99
CA TYR A 28 -11.31 -11.92 13.86
C TYR A 28 -11.12 -12.63 12.51
N VAL A 29 -12.13 -12.47 11.64
CA VAL A 29 -12.16 -13.06 10.30
C VAL A 29 -11.46 -12.13 9.31
N ILE A 30 -10.27 -12.51 8.85
CA ILE A 30 -9.45 -11.70 7.94
C ILE A 30 -10.01 -11.68 6.51
N LEU A 31 -10.56 -12.82 6.03
CA LEU A 31 -11.15 -12.91 4.69
C LEU A 31 -12.62 -13.31 4.78
N PRO A 32 -13.52 -12.69 4.00
CA PRO A 32 -14.90 -13.10 3.91
C PRO A 32 -15.02 -14.57 3.47
N ASN A 33 -15.71 -15.39 4.26
CA ASN A 33 -15.84 -16.84 4.03
C ASN A 33 -17.21 -17.26 3.50
N SER A 34 -18.31 -16.56 3.85
CA SER A 34 -19.65 -16.88 3.35
C SER A 34 -19.89 -16.28 1.95
N ARG A 35 -20.81 -16.89 1.18
CA ARG A 35 -21.22 -16.36 -0.15
C ARG A 35 -21.72 -14.92 -0.07
N GLY A 36 -22.60 -14.61 0.88
CA GLY A 36 -23.11 -13.25 1.08
C GLY A 36 -22.00 -12.25 1.40
N ALA A 37 -21.07 -12.59 2.31
CA ALA A 37 -19.95 -11.72 2.66
C ALA A 37 -19.01 -11.48 1.46
N LYS A 38 -18.80 -12.47 0.59
CA LYS A 38 -18.00 -12.32 -0.64
C LYS A 38 -18.67 -11.38 -1.63
N ILE A 39 -19.98 -11.51 -1.85
CA ILE A 39 -20.76 -10.63 -2.74
C ILE A 39 -20.71 -9.19 -2.23
N TRP A 40 -21.01 -8.98 -0.93
CA TRP A 40 -20.95 -7.66 -0.30
C TRP A 40 -19.56 -7.03 -0.39
N SER A 41 -18.49 -7.82 -0.19
CA SER A 41 -17.12 -7.33 -0.35
C SER A 41 -16.82 -6.92 -1.79
N ALA A 42 -17.34 -7.63 -2.78
CA ALA A 42 -17.17 -7.27 -4.18
C ALA A 42 -17.90 -5.95 -4.52
N ILE A 43 -19.11 -5.76 -4.01
CA ILE A 43 -19.88 -4.52 -4.16
C ILE A 43 -19.17 -3.36 -3.45
N ALA A 44 -18.78 -3.56 -2.19
CA ALA A 44 -18.11 -2.53 -1.39
C ALA A 44 -16.81 -2.04 -2.05
N ARG A 45 -15.99 -2.95 -2.57
CA ARG A 45 -14.76 -2.58 -3.30
C ARG A 45 -15.05 -1.82 -4.58
N ARG A 46 -16.08 -2.19 -5.35
CA ARG A 46 -16.47 -1.44 -6.56
C ARG A 46 -16.94 -0.03 -6.23
N LEU A 47 -17.76 0.11 -5.19
CA LEU A 47 -18.22 1.42 -4.74
C LEU A 47 -17.05 2.29 -4.24
N ALA A 48 -16.14 1.71 -3.44
CA ALA A 48 -14.93 2.40 -2.98
C ALA A 48 -14.02 2.83 -4.14
N ALA A 49 -13.86 1.98 -5.15
CA ALA A 49 -13.08 2.31 -6.33
C ALA A 49 -13.74 3.39 -7.18
N GLY A 50 -15.05 3.34 -7.38
CA GLY A 50 -15.79 4.39 -8.09
C GLY A 50 -15.69 5.73 -7.37
N PHE A 51 -15.87 5.75 -6.05
CA PHE A 51 -15.68 6.94 -5.21
C PHE A 51 -14.23 7.45 -5.28
N GLY A 52 -13.26 6.56 -5.12
CA GLY A 52 -11.84 6.89 -5.24
C GLY A 52 -11.51 7.49 -6.61
N TRP A 53 -11.99 6.87 -7.70
CA TRP A 53 -11.80 7.38 -9.05
C TRP A 53 -12.35 8.80 -9.20
N LEU A 54 -13.57 9.05 -8.70
CA LEU A 54 -14.18 10.38 -8.73
C LEU A 54 -13.30 11.41 -8.01
N VAL A 55 -12.88 11.09 -6.77
CA VAL A 55 -12.02 11.98 -5.97
C VAL A 55 -10.69 12.24 -6.67
N PHE A 56 -10.04 11.21 -7.19
CA PHE A 56 -8.73 11.35 -7.84
C PHE A 56 -8.80 12.06 -9.18
N ARG A 57 -9.87 11.83 -9.94
CA ARG A 57 -10.05 12.46 -11.25
C ARG A 57 -10.32 13.95 -11.14
N PHE A 58 -11.19 14.35 -10.18
CA PHE A 58 -11.64 15.76 -10.06
C PHE A 58 -10.81 16.59 -9.07
N PHE A 59 -10.41 16.01 -7.94
CA PHE A 59 -9.71 16.78 -6.90
C PHE A 59 -8.20 16.69 -6.98
N ASP A 60 -7.63 15.52 -7.27
CA ASP A 60 -6.19 15.33 -7.22
C ASP A 60 -5.51 15.36 -8.58
N ASN A 61 -6.27 15.21 -9.67
CA ASN A 61 -5.74 15.14 -11.04
C ASN A 61 -4.56 14.17 -11.16
N VAL A 62 -4.75 12.95 -10.65
CA VAL A 62 -3.71 11.91 -10.63
C VAL A 62 -3.50 11.37 -12.04
N LYS A 63 -2.25 11.38 -12.51
CA LYS A 63 -1.82 10.70 -13.72
C LYS A 63 -1.16 9.38 -13.34
N VAL A 64 -1.51 8.30 -14.02
CA VAL A 64 -0.88 6.98 -13.86
C VAL A 64 -0.06 6.65 -15.10
N ILE A 65 1.15 6.12 -14.90
CA ILE A 65 2.09 5.73 -15.96
C ILE A 65 2.56 4.30 -15.66
N GLY A 66 2.50 3.42 -16.65
CA GLY A 66 2.98 2.04 -16.54
C GLY A 66 1.95 1.04 -16.01
N ALA A 67 0.67 1.43 -15.85
CA ALA A 67 -0.37 0.51 -15.37
C ALA A 67 -0.57 -0.72 -16.28
N GLU A 68 -0.25 -0.61 -17.56
CA GLU A 68 -0.29 -1.71 -18.54
C GLU A 68 0.65 -2.87 -18.17
N LYS A 69 1.73 -2.60 -17.41
CA LYS A 69 2.68 -3.63 -16.94
C LYS A 69 2.02 -4.66 -16.04
N LEU A 70 0.97 -4.28 -15.30
CA LEU A 70 0.23 -5.20 -14.44
C LEU A 70 -0.46 -6.34 -15.20
N LYS A 71 -0.76 -6.11 -16.49
CA LYS A 71 -1.36 -7.11 -17.37
C LYS A 71 -0.38 -8.20 -17.83
N GLN A 72 0.92 -8.04 -17.56
CA GLN A 72 1.95 -9.02 -17.90
C GLN A 72 1.95 -10.24 -16.97
N VAL A 73 1.14 -10.21 -15.90
CA VAL A 73 1.05 -11.25 -14.89
C VAL A 73 -0.37 -11.79 -14.78
N ASP A 74 -0.56 -13.08 -15.09
CA ASP A 74 -1.85 -13.76 -14.97
C ASP A 74 -2.19 -14.21 -13.56
N GLY A 75 -1.21 -14.23 -12.65
CA GLY A 75 -1.33 -14.64 -11.26
C GLY A 75 -1.60 -13.50 -10.29
N GLY A 76 -1.56 -13.81 -8.99
CA GLY A 76 -1.51 -12.80 -7.94
C GLY A 76 -0.11 -12.19 -7.81
N TYR A 77 -0.04 -10.95 -7.36
CA TYR A 77 1.21 -10.21 -7.21
C TYR A 77 1.18 -9.27 -6.01
N PHE A 78 2.37 -8.80 -5.63
CA PHE A 78 2.55 -7.80 -4.59
C PHE A 78 2.79 -6.43 -5.21
N ILE A 79 2.41 -5.38 -4.47
CA ILE A 79 2.66 -4.00 -4.84
C ILE A 79 3.30 -3.31 -3.66
N TYR A 80 4.46 -2.70 -3.87
CA TYR A 80 5.18 -1.92 -2.88
C TYR A 80 5.06 -0.44 -3.21
N GLY A 81 4.49 0.34 -2.30
CA GLY A 81 4.25 1.77 -2.52
C GLY A 81 4.88 2.68 -1.47
N ASN A 82 5.15 3.94 -1.82
CA ASN A 82 5.47 4.97 -0.84
C ASN A 82 4.19 5.55 -0.21
N HIS A 83 4.20 5.73 1.12
CA HIS A 83 3.01 6.09 1.90
C HIS A 83 2.97 7.58 2.21
N THR A 84 2.45 8.37 1.27
CA THR A 84 2.60 9.82 1.29
C THR A 84 1.30 10.62 1.21
N ARG A 85 0.14 9.95 1.14
CA ARG A 85 -1.13 10.66 1.14
C ARG A 85 -1.78 10.61 2.53
N PRO A 86 -2.14 11.76 3.12
CA PRO A 86 -2.65 11.84 4.49
C PRO A 86 -3.91 11.01 4.74
N MET A 87 -4.77 10.90 3.72
CA MET A 87 -6.03 10.17 3.82
C MET A 87 -6.31 9.40 2.52
N GLY A 88 -6.68 8.14 2.64
CA GLY A 88 -7.17 7.36 1.52
C GLY A 88 -6.10 6.98 0.49
N ASP A 89 -4.85 6.78 0.89
CA ASP A 89 -3.78 6.34 -0.02
C ASP A 89 -4.13 5.01 -0.70
N VAL A 90 -4.82 4.12 0.01
CA VAL A 90 -5.37 2.87 -0.51
C VAL A 90 -6.36 3.09 -1.66
N PHE A 91 -7.12 4.18 -1.67
CA PHE A 91 -8.04 4.48 -2.77
C PHE A 91 -7.31 4.76 -4.09
N THR A 92 -6.10 5.33 -4.05
CA THR A 92 -5.27 5.50 -5.26
C THR A 92 -5.07 4.14 -5.94
N SER A 93 -4.68 3.15 -5.16
CA SER A 93 -4.43 1.80 -5.66
C SER A 93 -5.71 1.15 -6.20
N LEU A 94 -6.83 1.27 -5.48
CA LEU A 94 -8.12 0.76 -5.94
C LEU A 94 -8.57 1.34 -7.29
N THR A 95 -8.11 2.52 -7.68
CA THR A 95 -8.44 3.12 -8.98
C THR A 95 -7.54 2.66 -10.12
N ILE A 96 -6.37 2.12 -9.80
CA ILE A 96 -5.36 1.69 -10.77
C ILE A 96 -5.53 0.20 -11.08
N PHE A 97 -5.82 -0.61 -10.06
CA PHE A 97 -5.82 -2.06 -10.13
C PHE A 97 -7.20 -2.65 -10.43
N PRO A 98 -7.25 -3.86 -11.01
CA PRO A 98 -8.51 -4.57 -11.19
C PRO A 98 -9.23 -4.77 -9.85
N ILE A 99 -10.40 -4.18 -9.72
CA ILE A 99 -11.14 -3.96 -8.44
C ILE A 99 -11.50 -5.25 -7.71
N LYS A 100 -11.64 -6.36 -8.43
CA LYS A 100 -12.22 -7.59 -7.87
C LYS A 100 -11.37 -8.28 -6.79
N ASN A 101 -10.06 -8.15 -6.82
CA ASN A 101 -9.13 -8.94 -6.01
C ASN A 101 -8.06 -8.10 -5.30
N PHE A 102 -8.35 -6.83 -5.03
CA PHE A 102 -7.43 -5.93 -4.34
C PHE A 102 -7.47 -6.13 -2.82
N TYR A 103 -6.30 -6.19 -2.21
CA TYR A 103 -6.09 -6.24 -0.76
C TYR A 103 -4.92 -5.33 -0.36
N ALA A 104 -4.94 -4.83 0.88
CA ALA A 104 -3.87 -3.99 1.42
C ALA A 104 -3.54 -4.39 2.86
N ILE A 105 -2.26 -4.50 3.17
CA ILE A 105 -1.80 -4.70 4.55
C ILE A 105 -1.89 -3.37 5.30
N ALA A 106 -2.49 -3.38 6.49
CA ALA A 106 -2.67 -2.20 7.32
C ALA A 106 -2.53 -2.51 8.81
N GLY A 107 -2.04 -1.53 9.58
CA GLY A 107 -1.97 -1.62 11.03
C GLY A 107 -3.36 -1.74 11.67
N GLN A 108 -3.47 -2.46 12.79
CA GLN A 108 -4.76 -2.71 13.45
C GLN A 108 -5.46 -1.44 13.93
N ALA A 109 -4.73 -0.36 14.22
CA ALA A 109 -5.30 0.95 14.56
C ALA A 109 -6.35 1.45 13.53
N ASN A 110 -6.20 1.07 12.26
CA ASN A 110 -7.18 1.44 11.22
C ASN A 110 -8.57 0.85 11.47
N TRP A 111 -8.67 -0.28 12.17
CA TRP A 111 -9.96 -0.89 12.53
C TRP A 111 -10.66 -0.15 13.68
N GLY A 112 -9.94 0.67 14.44
CA GLY A 112 -10.49 1.59 15.44
C GLY A 112 -11.13 2.85 14.85
N ILE A 113 -10.96 3.13 13.54
CA ILE A 113 -11.56 4.31 12.91
C ILE A 113 -13.10 4.21 12.95
N PRO A 114 -13.79 5.19 13.57
CA PRO A 114 -15.25 5.19 13.65
C PRO A 114 -15.90 5.03 12.27
N PHE A 115 -17.01 4.29 12.20
CA PHE A 115 -17.79 4.00 11.00
C PHE A 115 -17.09 3.20 9.91
N ILE A 116 -15.79 3.40 9.65
CA ILE A 116 -15.04 2.77 8.55
C ILE A 116 -14.40 1.46 9.01
N GLY A 117 -13.80 1.43 10.20
CA GLY A 117 -12.95 0.34 10.67
C GLY A 117 -13.60 -1.04 10.58
N LYS A 118 -14.86 -1.17 11.01
CA LYS A 118 -15.62 -2.43 10.97
C LYS A 118 -15.83 -3.01 9.55
N TYR A 119 -15.66 -2.18 8.52
CA TYR A 119 -15.85 -2.61 7.13
C TYR A 119 -14.53 -2.85 6.38
N LEU A 120 -13.37 -2.60 6.99
CA LEU A 120 -12.07 -2.71 6.31
C LEU A 120 -11.83 -4.07 5.69
N VAL A 121 -12.28 -5.16 6.35
CA VAL A 121 -12.20 -6.51 5.77
C VAL A 121 -12.96 -6.62 4.44
N ARG A 122 -14.06 -5.90 4.29
CA ARG A 122 -14.86 -5.89 3.06
C ARG A 122 -14.19 -5.10 1.95
N TYR A 123 -13.42 -4.09 2.31
CA TYR A 123 -12.62 -3.30 1.38
C TYR A 123 -11.27 -3.94 1.03
N GLY A 124 -10.97 -5.11 1.60
CA GLY A 124 -9.71 -5.84 1.35
C GLY A 124 -8.60 -5.51 2.33
N GLY A 125 -8.90 -4.93 3.49
CA GLY A 125 -7.91 -4.72 4.55
C GLY A 125 -7.42 -6.04 5.13
N LEU A 126 -6.10 -6.20 5.23
CA LEU A 126 -5.40 -7.31 5.88
C LEU A 126 -4.67 -6.76 7.11
N PRO A 127 -5.12 -7.07 8.34
CA PRO A 127 -4.51 -6.55 9.55
C PRO A 127 -3.14 -7.17 9.80
N VAL A 128 -2.16 -6.32 10.15
CA VAL A 128 -0.86 -6.79 10.65
C VAL A 128 -1.08 -7.52 11.97
N GLY A 129 -0.49 -8.70 12.12
CA GLY A 129 -0.57 -9.48 13.37
C GLY A 129 0.22 -8.82 14.50
N LYS A 130 -0.35 -8.77 15.71
CA LYS A 130 0.34 -8.32 16.93
C LYS A 130 1.11 -9.45 17.63
N ASP A 131 0.76 -10.69 17.33
CA ASP A 131 1.37 -11.88 17.88
C ASP A 131 1.58 -12.94 16.78
N LEU A 132 2.17 -14.07 17.17
CA LEU A 132 2.45 -15.17 16.25
C LEU A 132 1.18 -15.76 15.65
N LYS A 133 0.11 -15.93 16.43
CA LYS A 133 -1.16 -16.53 16.00
C LYS A 133 -1.83 -15.65 14.92
N GLN A 134 -1.88 -14.35 15.14
CA GLN A 134 -2.43 -13.39 14.18
C GLN A 134 -1.52 -13.27 12.94
N SER A 135 -0.21 -13.32 13.10
CA SER A 135 0.75 -13.30 11.99
C SER A 135 0.59 -14.54 11.10
N VAL A 136 0.40 -15.73 11.67
CA VAL A 136 0.10 -16.95 10.91
C VAL A 136 -1.22 -16.82 10.14
N LYS A 137 -2.26 -16.21 10.73
CA LYS A 137 -3.52 -15.94 10.03
C LYS A 137 -3.32 -15.00 8.84
N LEU A 138 -2.54 -13.93 9.01
CA LEU A 138 -2.21 -13.00 7.93
C LEU A 138 -1.48 -13.72 6.80
N ILE A 139 -0.45 -14.51 7.09
CA ILE A 139 0.31 -15.30 6.09
C ILE A 139 -0.62 -16.22 5.30
N LYS A 140 -1.52 -16.93 5.97
CA LYS A 140 -2.52 -17.80 5.31
C LYS A 140 -3.47 -16.99 4.42
N ALA A 141 -3.92 -15.83 4.88
CA ALA A 141 -4.78 -14.94 4.10
C ALA A 141 -4.07 -14.43 2.84
N ILE A 142 -2.82 -13.98 2.95
CA ILE A 142 -2.00 -13.54 1.82
C ILE A 142 -1.80 -14.70 0.82
N LYS A 143 -1.48 -15.90 1.30
CA LYS A 143 -1.36 -17.08 0.43
C LYS A 143 -2.65 -17.33 -0.36
N THR A 144 -3.81 -17.29 0.30
CA THR A 144 -5.12 -17.44 -0.35
C THR A 144 -5.37 -16.33 -1.39
N VAL A 145 -5.02 -15.08 -1.06
CA VAL A 145 -5.18 -13.96 -2.01
C VAL A 145 -4.32 -14.17 -3.25
N ILE A 146 -3.05 -14.47 -3.08
CA ILE A 146 -2.09 -14.58 -4.19
C ILE A 146 -2.34 -15.85 -5.02
N LYS A 147 -2.50 -17.01 -4.39
CA LYS A 147 -2.54 -18.30 -5.11
C LYS A 147 -3.95 -18.67 -5.57
N ASP A 148 -4.95 -18.52 -4.69
CA ASP A 148 -6.29 -19.04 -4.97
C ASP A 148 -7.17 -18.00 -5.66
N LYS A 149 -7.03 -16.71 -5.28
CA LYS A 149 -7.84 -15.63 -5.85
C LYS A 149 -7.14 -14.87 -6.98
N LYS A 150 -5.86 -15.14 -7.24
CA LYS A 150 -5.02 -14.38 -8.19
C LYS A 150 -5.13 -12.88 -7.95
N GLY A 151 -5.09 -12.49 -6.66
CA GLY A 151 -5.33 -11.13 -6.21
C GLY A 151 -4.03 -10.33 -6.04
N GLU A 152 -4.22 -9.07 -5.72
CA GLU A 152 -3.14 -8.11 -5.48
C GLU A 152 -3.03 -7.79 -3.99
N VAL A 153 -1.81 -7.71 -3.48
CA VAL A 153 -1.54 -7.32 -2.09
C VAL A 153 -0.66 -6.08 -2.08
N LEU A 154 -1.25 -4.96 -1.68
CA LEU A 154 -0.53 -3.70 -1.48
C LEU A 154 0.15 -3.68 -0.11
N ILE A 155 1.41 -3.26 -0.12
CA ILE A 155 2.26 -3.07 1.05
C ILE A 155 2.90 -1.69 0.98
N TYR A 156 2.80 -0.94 2.08
CA TYR A 156 3.58 0.27 2.28
C TYR A 156 4.73 -0.05 3.25
N PRO A 157 5.94 -0.35 2.75
CA PRO A 157 7.03 -0.84 3.59
C PRO A 157 7.55 0.21 4.57
N GLU A 158 7.31 1.48 4.31
CA GLU A 158 7.64 2.61 5.19
C GLU A 158 6.76 2.68 6.45
N ALA A 159 5.69 1.87 6.55
CA ALA A 159 4.69 1.75 7.60
C ALA A 159 3.84 3.01 7.84
N HIS A 160 4.45 4.14 8.23
CA HIS A 160 3.74 5.37 8.59
C HIS A 160 3.54 6.31 7.40
N VAL A 161 2.45 7.08 7.42
CA VAL A 161 2.18 8.10 6.39
C VAL A 161 3.01 9.35 6.66
N TRP A 162 3.77 9.79 5.65
CA TRP A 162 4.40 11.11 5.66
C TRP A 162 3.79 11.98 4.56
N PRO A 163 2.87 12.90 4.91
CA PRO A 163 2.08 13.65 3.94
C PRO A 163 2.90 14.40 2.91
N TYR A 164 2.70 14.09 1.64
CA TYR A 164 3.37 14.74 0.50
C TYR A 164 4.90 14.68 0.54
N TYR A 165 5.47 13.69 1.26
CA TYR A 165 6.92 13.50 1.28
C TYR A 165 7.42 13.08 -0.09
N THR A 166 8.49 13.71 -0.55
CA THR A 166 9.02 13.55 -1.92
C THR A 166 10.22 12.62 -2.02
N LYS A 167 10.66 12.07 -0.89
CA LYS A 167 11.75 11.09 -0.82
C LYS A 167 11.20 9.75 -0.35
N ILE A 168 12.06 8.73 -0.32
CA ILE A 168 11.74 7.41 0.24
C ILE A 168 12.45 7.27 1.58
N ARG A 169 11.72 6.86 2.61
CA ARG A 169 12.31 6.54 3.92
C ARG A 169 12.91 5.14 3.89
N PRO A 170 13.99 4.89 4.63
CA PRO A 170 14.54 3.56 4.76
C PRO A 170 13.51 2.59 5.36
N PHE A 171 13.45 1.39 4.84
CA PHE A 171 12.66 0.27 5.36
C PHE A 171 13.50 -1.01 5.25
N ASP A 172 13.14 -2.04 6.00
CA ASP A 172 13.85 -3.31 5.99
C ASP A 172 13.23 -4.31 5.01
N ALA A 173 13.93 -5.44 4.79
CA ALA A 173 13.50 -6.48 3.87
C ALA A 173 12.40 -7.40 4.41
N THR A 174 11.84 -7.12 5.60
CA THR A 174 10.92 -8.06 6.29
C THR A 174 9.70 -8.40 5.43
N SER A 175 9.07 -7.41 4.78
CA SER A 175 7.89 -7.67 3.95
C SER A 175 8.18 -8.46 2.66
N MET A 176 9.46 -8.53 2.24
CA MET A 176 9.87 -9.30 1.06
C MET A 176 9.80 -10.82 1.27
N HIS A 177 9.65 -11.28 2.52
CA HIS A 177 9.44 -12.71 2.78
C HIS A 177 8.16 -13.23 2.11
N PHE A 178 7.11 -12.42 1.94
CA PHE A 178 5.87 -12.84 1.30
C PHE A 178 6.06 -13.23 -0.18
N PRO A 179 6.58 -12.35 -1.06
CA PRO A 179 6.81 -12.72 -2.46
C PRO A 179 7.85 -13.83 -2.60
N VAL A 180 8.90 -13.85 -1.78
CA VAL A 180 9.92 -14.92 -1.82
C VAL A 180 9.32 -16.27 -1.43
N GLN A 181 8.55 -16.34 -0.33
CA GLN A 181 7.92 -17.57 0.11
C GLN A 181 6.88 -18.11 -0.87
N LEU A 182 6.14 -17.20 -1.53
CA LEU A 182 5.07 -17.57 -2.46
C LEU A 182 5.54 -17.68 -3.91
N ASN A 183 6.81 -17.41 -4.20
CA ASN A 183 7.33 -17.27 -5.56
C ASN A 183 6.34 -16.48 -6.43
N ALA A 184 6.08 -15.24 -6.01
CA ALA A 184 5.13 -14.36 -6.65
C ALA A 184 5.79 -13.04 -7.06
N PRO A 185 5.44 -12.47 -8.23
CA PRO A 185 6.02 -11.22 -8.68
C PRO A 185 5.60 -10.03 -7.81
N SER A 186 6.43 -9.02 -7.84
CA SER A 186 6.22 -7.75 -7.16
C SER A 186 6.24 -6.59 -8.15
N PHE A 187 5.42 -5.59 -7.92
CA PHE A 187 5.45 -4.31 -8.61
C PHE A 187 5.78 -3.18 -7.65
N VAL A 188 6.28 -2.09 -8.17
CA VAL A 188 6.51 -0.86 -7.43
C VAL A 188 5.52 0.19 -7.88
N MET A 189 4.87 0.85 -6.93
CA MET A 189 3.94 1.96 -7.15
C MET A 189 4.51 3.22 -6.49
N THR A 190 5.14 4.09 -7.27
CA THR A 190 5.73 5.33 -6.73
C THR A 190 4.85 6.53 -7.03
N LYS A 191 4.42 7.22 -6.00
CA LYS A 191 3.72 8.50 -6.10
C LYS A 191 4.71 9.64 -6.00
N THR A 192 4.67 10.54 -6.98
CA THR A 192 5.49 11.75 -7.07
C THR A 192 4.61 12.98 -7.10
N TYR A 193 5.15 14.14 -6.71
CA TYR A 193 4.42 15.38 -6.59
C TYR A 193 5.00 16.45 -7.49
N HIS A 194 4.10 17.11 -8.23
CA HIS A 194 4.45 18.11 -9.23
C HIS A 194 3.65 19.39 -9.04
N LYS A 195 4.24 20.52 -9.42
CA LYS A 195 3.56 21.83 -9.38
C LYS A 195 2.36 21.81 -10.34
N ARG A 196 1.22 22.31 -9.89
CA ARG A 196 0.07 22.58 -10.76
C ARG A 196 0.21 23.92 -11.45
N ARG A 197 -0.39 24.05 -12.63
CA ARG A 197 -0.52 25.36 -13.30
C ARG A 197 -1.37 26.31 -12.47
N PHE A 198 -2.43 25.81 -11.83
CA PHE A 198 -3.34 26.56 -10.99
C PHE A 198 -3.55 25.87 -9.64
N GLY A 199 -3.67 26.69 -8.57
CA GLY A 199 -3.90 26.22 -7.21
C GLY A 199 -2.61 25.86 -6.44
N LYS A 200 -2.75 25.66 -5.12
CA LYS A 200 -1.62 25.42 -4.20
C LYS A 200 -1.32 23.94 -3.99
N ARG A 201 -2.30 23.03 -4.21
CA ARG A 201 -2.09 21.60 -4.01
C ARG A 201 -1.27 20.99 -5.15
N PRO A 202 -0.38 20.03 -4.88
CA PRO A 202 0.38 19.38 -5.94
C PRO A 202 -0.50 18.53 -6.86
N ARG A 203 -0.04 18.30 -8.07
CA ARG A 203 -0.50 17.22 -8.93
C ARG A 203 0.29 15.98 -8.57
N ALA A 204 -0.38 14.83 -8.44
CA ALA A 204 0.29 13.57 -8.25
C ALA A 204 0.46 12.83 -9.58
N VAL A 205 1.64 12.21 -9.76
CA VAL A 205 1.89 11.22 -10.81
C VAL A 205 2.27 9.92 -10.14
N VAL A 206 1.62 8.83 -10.54
CA VAL A 206 1.88 7.48 -10.02
C VAL A 206 2.57 6.68 -11.11
N TYR A 207 3.74 6.14 -10.80
CA TYR A 207 4.51 5.26 -11.68
C TYR A 207 4.34 3.81 -11.21
N ILE A 208 4.11 2.90 -12.16
CA ILE A 208 4.12 1.46 -11.95
C ILE A 208 5.33 0.86 -12.64
N ASP A 209 6.17 0.19 -11.87
CA ASP A 209 7.38 -0.49 -12.36
C ASP A 209 7.39 -1.96 -11.95
N GLY A 210 8.12 -2.80 -12.68
CA GLY A 210 8.15 -4.25 -12.55
C GLY A 210 7.59 -4.94 -13.81
N PRO A 211 7.30 -6.26 -13.73
CA PRO A 211 7.38 -7.11 -12.54
C PRO A 211 8.81 -7.43 -12.10
N PHE A 212 9.01 -7.49 -10.78
CA PHE A 212 10.23 -8.00 -10.13
C PHE A 212 9.95 -9.40 -9.59
N TYR A 213 10.83 -10.34 -9.87
CA TYR A 213 10.67 -11.73 -9.44
C TYR A 213 11.70 -12.10 -8.37
N PRO A 214 11.33 -12.85 -7.32
CA PRO A 214 12.28 -13.43 -6.40
C PRO A 214 13.26 -14.35 -7.12
N ASP A 215 14.55 -14.22 -6.84
CA ASP A 215 15.58 -15.10 -7.40
C ASP A 215 15.56 -16.45 -6.69
N GLN A 216 15.12 -17.51 -7.40
CA GLN A 216 15.00 -18.85 -6.88
C GLN A 216 16.32 -19.60 -6.72
N THR A 217 17.42 -19.05 -7.24
CA THR A 217 18.76 -19.66 -7.14
C THR A 217 19.45 -19.30 -5.83
N LEU A 218 18.97 -18.25 -5.15
CA LEU A 218 19.52 -17.74 -3.90
C LEU A 218 18.85 -18.37 -2.68
N SER A 219 19.52 -18.31 -1.54
CA SER A 219 18.87 -18.60 -0.26
C SER A 219 17.72 -17.63 -0.02
N ARG A 220 16.74 -18.02 0.81
CA ARG A 220 15.58 -17.16 1.12
C ARG A 220 15.99 -15.76 1.59
N LYS A 221 17.01 -15.66 2.43
CA LYS A 221 17.48 -14.38 2.98
C LYS A 221 18.12 -13.51 1.91
N GLU A 222 18.95 -14.10 1.06
CA GLU A 222 19.59 -13.39 -0.05
C GLU A 222 18.54 -12.94 -1.08
N ALA A 223 17.57 -13.79 -1.43
CA ALA A 223 16.48 -13.44 -2.32
C ALA A 223 15.63 -12.29 -1.77
N GLN A 224 15.36 -12.27 -0.45
CA GLN A 224 14.68 -11.16 0.21
C GLN A 224 15.47 -9.86 0.10
N ASN A 225 16.75 -9.88 0.41
CA ASN A 225 17.62 -8.70 0.36
C ASN A 225 17.74 -8.18 -1.08
N LYS A 226 17.97 -9.07 -2.05
CA LYS A 226 18.05 -8.69 -3.47
C LYS A 226 16.76 -8.01 -3.95
N LEU A 227 15.62 -8.63 -3.66
CA LEU A 227 14.31 -8.07 -4.04
C LEU A 227 14.04 -6.73 -3.33
N HIS A 228 14.43 -6.60 -2.05
CA HIS A 228 14.36 -5.34 -1.32
C HIS A 228 15.17 -4.24 -2.00
N ASP A 229 16.42 -4.51 -2.36
CA ASP A 229 17.30 -3.52 -2.95
C ASP A 229 16.81 -3.05 -4.32
N GLU A 230 16.27 -3.96 -5.13
CA GLU A 230 15.66 -3.64 -6.43
C GLU A 230 14.42 -2.75 -6.25
N ILE A 231 13.53 -3.08 -5.31
CA ILE A 231 12.30 -2.32 -5.02
C ILE A 231 12.66 -0.96 -4.42
N GLN A 232 13.55 -0.91 -3.43
CA GLN A 232 13.96 0.33 -2.79
C GLN A 232 14.64 1.27 -3.79
N LYS A 233 15.57 0.74 -4.60
CA LYS A 233 16.22 1.50 -5.67
C LYS A 233 15.20 2.10 -6.63
N THR A 234 14.22 1.32 -7.06
CA THR A 234 13.18 1.76 -8.00
C THR A 234 12.33 2.88 -7.39
N LEU A 235 11.89 2.72 -6.12
CA LEU A 235 11.16 3.75 -5.39
C LEU A 235 11.97 5.05 -5.29
N VAL A 236 13.26 4.96 -4.92
CA VAL A 236 14.16 6.11 -4.79
C VAL A 236 14.37 6.81 -6.13
N ASP A 237 14.61 6.07 -7.19
CA ASP A 237 14.85 6.65 -8.52
C ASP A 237 13.60 7.35 -9.05
N ARG A 238 12.40 6.77 -8.85
CA ARG A 238 11.13 7.42 -9.21
C ARG A 238 10.81 8.63 -8.34
N ALA A 239 11.09 8.58 -7.04
CA ALA A 239 10.84 9.69 -6.12
C ALA A 239 11.59 10.97 -6.53
N LYS A 240 12.79 10.85 -7.13
CA LYS A 240 13.59 11.97 -7.68
C LYS A 240 12.86 12.76 -8.77
N LEU A 241 11.82 12.18 -9.40
CA LEU A 241 11.00 12.88 -10.39
C LEU A 241 10.03 13.89 -9.77
N SER A 242 9.90 13.94 -8.44
CA SER A 242 9.13 14.98 -7.76
C SER A 242 9.84 16.33 -7.91
N ASP A 243 9.10 17.32 -8.43
CA ASP A 243 9.60 18.69 -8.65
C ASP A 243 8.95 19.72 -7.73
N TYR A 244 8.04 19.30 -6.83
CA TYR A 244 7.31 20.20 -5.96
C TYR A 244 7.21 19.68 -4.53
N GLU A 245 7.91 20.36 -3.62
CA GLU A 245 7.85 20.11 -2.18
C GLU A 245 6.70 20.92 -1.56
N TYR A 246 5.57 20.25 -1.33
CA TYR A 246 4.37 20.88 -0.75
C TYR A 246 4.44 21.01 0.77
N CYS A 247 5.03 20.02 1.44
CA CYS A 247 5.29 20.02 2.88
C CYS A 247 6.80 19.97 3.11
N GLN A 248 7.27 20.61 4.18
CA GLN A 248 8.67 20.59 4.59
C GLN A 248 8.83 19.65 5.80
N TYR A 249 9.89 18.87 5.81
CA TYR A 249 10.24 17.95 6.89
C TYR A 249 11.58 18.34 7.50
N ILE A 250 11.60 18.59 8.81
CA ILE A 250 12.76 19.08 9.55
C ILE A 250 13.08 18.05 10.63
N LYS A 251 14.30 17.51 10.59
CA LYS A 251 14.81 16.65 11.64
C LYS A 251 15.17 17.51 12.87
N LYS A 252 14.68 17.10 14.04
CA LYS A 252 15.05 17.67 15.34
C LYS A 252 16.20 16.90 15.98
#